data_8009103be35d26e41dead540c38eef33
#
_entry.id   8009103be35d26e41dead540c38eef33
#
_cell.length_a   1.000
_cell.length_b   1.000
_cell.length_c   1.000
_cell.angle_alpha   90.00
_cell.angle_beta   90.00
_cell.angle_gamma   90.00
#
_symmetry.space_group_name_H-M   'P 1'
#
loop_
_entity.id
_entity.type
_entity.pdbx_description
1 polymer ?
#
loop_
_entity_poly.entity_id
_entity_poly.type
_entity_poly.pdbx_seq_one_letter_code
_entity_poly.pdbx_strand_id
1 'polypeptide(L)'
;MKRFKVTAGFDGYVDRIVRVVRTSAGNKKAYFENISQFSSALGFMAGKSGDLELVTKDIRLGGNAPITAHTLAELGASVTLVGTINHDIFEKHHPNVTKISYGVPGDTIALEFDDGKIMMADTSDMCMAVKAVTSNSAVMREITDAYMSSDLCVFANWSCLPEMHALWEAVLTKIKQREDNPIIFMDLADFTKRSNNDVKQLVGLIKSLAGFETYLGLNEKETLLLTKKLGSAKDDVQEAASYIYKTAGCNVITHAIGYSVYTDGSTQLKRDAKVAKHPNISTGAGDNFNSAWCYAIMQGFDKLKAMEFANQFAYDFVTGKK
;
A
#
# COMPACT_ATOMS: atom_id res chain seq x y z
N MET A 1 3.68 -4.18 -26.45
CA MET A 1 3.82 -4.49 -25.03
C MET A 1 2.98 -5.74 -24.71
N LYS A 2 3.52 -6.68 -23.93
CA LYS A 2 2.77 -7.87 -23.52
C LYS A 2 1.66 -7.46 -22.56
N ARG A 3 0.43 -7.85 -22.83
CA ARG A 3 -0.70 -7.69 -21.89
C ARG A 3 -0.63 -8.84 -20.88
N PHE A 4 -0.70 -8.54 -19.60
CA PHE A 4 -0.65 -9.54 -18.53
C PHE A 4 -1.82 -9.34 -17.56
N LYS A 5 -2.17 -10.41 -16.86
CA LYS A 5 -3.25 -10.44 -15.88
C LYS A 5 -2.69 -10.21 -14.48
N VAL A 6 -3.35 -9.37 -13.73
CA VAL A 6 -3.01 -9.04 -12.34
C VAL A 6 -4.21 -9.27 -11.44
N THR A 7 -4.00 -9.84 -10.27
CA THR A 7 -4.96 -9.74 -9.17
C THR A 7 -4.31 -8.97 -8.03
N ALA A 8 -4.97 -7.91 -7.57
CA ALA A 8 -4.53 -7.06 -6.46
C ALA A 8 -5.58 -7.04 -5.34
N GLY A 9 -5.18 -7.30 -4.10
CA GLY A 9 -6.05 -7.35 -2.92
C GLY A 9 -5.28 -6.97 -1.66
N PHE A 10 -5.94 -6.63 -0.55
CA PHE A 10 -7.36 -6.96 -0.28
C PHE A 10 -8.13 -5.81 0.36
N ASP A 11 -7.57 -4.65 0.48
CA ASP A 11 -8.20 -3.52 1.17
C ASP A 11 -9.09 -2.67 0.23
N GLY A 12 -9.73 -1.69 0.82
CA GLY A 12 -10.44 -0.62 0.14
C GLY A 12 -10.86 0.42 1.16
N TYR A 13 -10.66 1.70 0.83
CA TYR A 13 -11.02 2.83 1.68
C TYR A 13 -11.72 3.93 0.89
N VAL A 14 -12.55 4.69 1.60
CA VAL A 14 -13.01 6.00 1.15
C VAL A 14 -12.24 7.05 1.92
N ASP A 15 -11.38 7.80 1.24
CA ASP A 15 -10.57 8.84 1.85
C ASP A 15 -11.27 10.20 1.73
N ARG A 16 -11.73 10.74 2.85
CA ARG A 16 -12.27 12.09 2.95
C ARG A 16 -11.17 13.05 3.38
N ILE A 17 -10.67 13.85 2.44
CA ILE A 17 -9.63 14.85 2.68
C ILE A 17 -10.26 16.11 3.26
N VAL A 18 -9.80 16.52 4.43
CA VAL A 18 -10.39 17.64 5.15
C VAL A 18 -9.34 18.61 5.67
N ARG A 19 -9.72 19.91 5.81
CA ARG A 19 -8.95 20.90 6.58
C ARG A 19 -9.68 21.17 7.89
N VAL A 20 -8.92 21.30 8.97
CA VAL A 20 -9.46 21.64 10.31
C VAL A 20 -9.51 23.15 10.45
N VAL A 21 -10.71 23.68 10.78
CA VAL A 21 -10.90 25.11 10.98
C VAL A 21 -10.31 25.53 12.32
N ARG A 22 -9.46 26.56 12.28
CA ARG A 22 -8.87 27.19 13.47
C ARG A 22 -9.73 28.32 13.99
N THR A 23 -10.21 29.18 13.08
CA THR A 23 -11.08 30.33 13.41
C THR A 23 -12.06 30.55 12.27
N SER A 24 -13.27 30.99 12.64
CA SER A 24 -14.32 31.36 11.68
C SER A 24 -14.80 32.77 12.01
N ALA A 25 -14.85 33.66 11.02
CA ALA A 25 -15.37 35.00 11.12
C ALA A 25 -16.29 35.31 9.93
N GLY A 26 -17.59 35.21 10.14
CA GLY A 26 -18.57 35.23 9.05
C GLY A 26 -18.31 34.08 8.06
N ASN A 27 -18.19 34.41 6.78
CA ASN A 27 -17.94 33.42 5.73
C ASN A 27 -16.44 33.09 5.53
N LYS A 28 -15.52 33.71 6.28
CA LYS A 28 -14.09 33.49 6.18
C LYS A 28 -13.63 32.45 7.21
N LYS A 29 -13.01 31.37 6.75
CA LYS A 29 -12.42 30.33 7.59
C LYS A 29 -10.90 30.37 7.47
N ALA A 30 -10.21 30.39 8.61
CA ALA A 30 -8.79 30.11 8.68
C ALA A 30 -8.57 28.68 9.19
N TYR A 31 -7.59 27.99 8.65
CA TYR A 31 -7.29 26.60 8.98
C TYR A 31 -6.04 26.49 9.84
N PHE A 32 -5.89 25.39 10.53
CA PHE A 32 -4.58 25.03 11.09
C PHE A 32 -3.61 24.76 9.93
N GLU A 33 -2.45 25.43 9.96
CA GLU A 33 -1.45 25.33 8.90
C GLU A 33 -0.54 24.12 9.11
N ASN A 34 -0.25 23.76 10.36
CA ASN A 34 0.65 22.68 10.67
C ASN A 34 0.18 21.81 11.84
N ILE A 35 0.71 20.59 11.88
CA ILE A 35 0.34 19.57 12.88
C ILE A 35 0.66 20.04 14.30
N SER A 36 1.73 20.82 14.49
CA SER A 36 2.12 21.33 15.81
C SER A 36 1.08 22.32 16.38
N GLN A 37 0.58 23.26 15.57
CA GLN A 37 -0.51 24.17 15.98
C GLN A 37 -1.77 23.41 16.36
N PHE A 38 -2.13 22.41 15.55
CA PHE A 38 -3.31 21.56 15.81
C PHE A 38 -3.14 20.74 17.08
N SER A 39 -1.99 20.11 17.28
CA SER A 39 -1.65 19.36 18.50
C SER A 39 -1.74 20.23 19.76
N SER A 40 -1.23 21.46 19.69
CA SER A 40 -1.33 22.41 20.81
C SER A 40 -2.78 22.76 21.13
N ALA A 41 -3.62 22.99 20.11
CA ALA A 41 -5.05 23.27 20.31
C ALA A 41 -5.77 22.08 20.96
N LEU A 42 -5.47 20.85 20.54
CA LEU A 42 -6.01 19.63 21.18
C LEU A 42 -5.59 19.55 22.65
N GLY A 43 -4.33 19.89 22.96
CA GLY A 43 -3.82 19.91 24.34
C GLY A 43 -4.63 20.84 25.27
N PHE A 44 -5.10 21.99 24.78
CA PHE A 44 -5.98 22.91 25.55
C PHE A 44 -7.39 22.34 25.82
N MET A 45 -7.83 21.36 25.04
CA MET A 45 -9.10 20.67 25.23
C MET A 45 -9.03 19.53 26.23
N ALA A 46 -7.82 19.12 26.66
CA ALA A 46 -7.63 18.05 27.60
C ALA A 46 -8.38 18.29 28.92
N GLY A 47 -9.23 17.35 29.35
CA GLY A 47 -10.10 17.45 30.51
C GLY A 47 -11.32 18.35 30.33
N LYS A 48 -11.60 18.82 29.11
CA LYS A 48 -12.74 19.67 28.75
C LYS A 48 -13.43 19.11 27.50
N SER A 49 -14.68 19.58 27.27
CA SER A 49 -15.31 19.36 25.95
C SER A 49 -14.72 20.35 24.94
N GLY A 50 -14.49 19.88 23.73
CA GLY A 50 -14.04 20.70 22.60
C GLY A 50 -14.81 20.34 21.33
N ASP A 51 -14.95 21.32 20.45
CA ASP A 51 -15.55 21.16 19.12
C ASP A 51 -14.57 21.58 18.04
N LEU A 52 -14.55 20.83 16.95
CA LEU A 52 -13.67 21.05 15.80
C LEU A 52 -14.48 20.99 14.51
N GLU A 53 -14.51 22.08 13.78
CA GLU A 53 -15.14 22.13 12.46
C GLU A 53 -14.19 21.57 11.39
N LEU A 54 -14.71 20.67 10.54
CA LEU A 54 -14.01 20.13 9.39
C LEU A 54 -14.61 20.66 8.09
N VAL A 55 -13.75 21.02 7.14
CA VAL A 55 -14.14 21.36 5.77
C VAL A 55 -13.60 20.32 4.82
N THR A 56 -14.51 19.55 4.22
CA THR A 56 -14.14 18.57 3.19
C THR A 56 -13.63 19.27 1.94
N LYS A 57 -12.47 18.86 1.46
CA LYS A 57 -11.83 19.35 0.24
C LYS A 57 -12.02 18.39 -0.91
N ASP A 58 -11.98 17.09 -0.62
CA ASP A 58 -12.08 16.05 -1.63
C ASP A 58 -12.55 14.73 -1.01
N ILE A 59 -13.16 13.86 -1.82
CA ILE A 59 -13.49 12.50 -1.46
C ILE A 59 -12.99 11.61 -2.61
N ARG A 60 -12.10 10.70 -2.29
CA ARG A 60 -11.48 9.82 -3.29
C ARG A 60 -11.40 8.38 -2.82
N LEU A 61 -11.21 7.48 -3.76
CA LEU A 61 -10.87 6.10 -3.42
C LEU A 61 -9.50 6.06 -2.75
N GLY A 62 -9.39 5.22 -1.74
CA GLY A 62 -8.18 4.96 -0.98
C GLY A 62 -7.92 3.47 -0.85
N GLY A 63 -6.80 3.13 -0.24
CA GLY A 63 -6.31 1.77 -0.07
C GLY A 63 -5.19 1.42 -1.05
N ASN A 64 -4.25 0.60 -0.59
CA ASN A 64 -3.09 0.21 -1.39
C ASN A 64 -3.49 -0.66 -2.60
N ALA A 65 -4.41 -1.62 -2.40
CA ALA A 65 -4.87 -2.48 -3.50
C ALA A 65 -5.64 -1.70 -4.58
N PRO A 66 -6.61 -0.81 -4.25
CA PRO A 66 -7.29 0.01 -5.25
C PRO A 66 -6.36 0.93 -6.04
N ILE A 67 -5.41 1.62 -5.37
CA ILE A 67 -4.45 2.50 -6.05
C ILE A 67 -3.55 1.68 -6.98
N THR A 68 -3.03 0.55 -6.50
CA THR A 68 -2.21 -0.37 -7.30
C THR A 68 -2.97 -0.90 -8.52
N ALA A 69 -4.23 -1.32 -8.33
CA ALA A 69 -5.08 -1.81 -9.42
C ALA A 69 -5.32 -0.75 -10.49
N HIS A 70 -5.62 0.48 -10.08
CA HIS A 70 -5.81 1.61 -10.98
C HIS A 70 -4.57 1.89 -11.80
N THR A 71 -3.43 2.03 -11.13
CA THR A 71 -2.14 2.36 -11.77
C THR A 71 -1.69 1.27 -12.75
N LEU A 72 -1.81 -0.02 -12.37
CA LEU A 72 -1.46 -1.12 -13.28
C LEU A 72 -2.39 -1.19 -14.49
N ALA A 73 -3.68 -0.87 -14.31
CA ALA A 73 -4.63 -0.80 -15.42
C ALA A 73 -4.34 0.36 -16.38
N GLU A 74 -3.95 1.54 -15.86
CA GLU A 74 -3.47 2.66 -16.69
C GLU A 74 -2.21 2.30 -17.49
N LEU A 75 -1.33 1.49 -16.92
CA LEU A 75 -0.15 0.97 -17.59
C LEU A 75 -0.47 -0.14 -18.62
N GLY A 76 -1.74 -0.55 -18.73
CA GLY A 76 -2.21 -1.48 -19.76
C GLY A 76 -2.40 -2.93 -19.31
N ALA A 77 -2.29 -3.23 -18.01
CA ALA A 77 -2.61 -4.55 -17.48
C ALA A 77 -4.13 -4.81 -17.48
N SER A 78 -4.52 -6.08 -17.48
CA SER A 78 -5.88 -6.52 -17.14
C SER A 78 -5.91 -6.86 -15.66
N VAL A 79 -6.63 -6.08 -14.86
CA VAL A 79 -6.54 -6.17 -13.40
C VAL A 79 -7.85 -6.66 -12.78
N THR A 80 -7.77 -7.61 -11.85
CA THR A 80 -8.85 -7.95 -10.93
C THR A 80 -8.52 -7.34 -9.57
N LEU A 81 -9.35 -6.40 -9.12
CA LEU A 81 -9.28 -5.82 -7.80
C LEU A 81 -10.17 -6.61 -6.85
N VAL A 82 -9.57 -7.15 -5.80
CA VAL A 82 -10.25 -7.86 -4.72
C VAL A 82 -10.22 -7.00 -3.47
N GLY A 83 -11.37 -6.69 -2.87
CA GLY A 83 -11.33 -5.85 -1.68
C GLY A 83 -12.69 -5.57 -1.05
N THR A 84 -12.66 -4.79 0.02
CA THR A 84 -13.83 -4.16 0.63
C THR A 84 -14.17 -2.89 -0.15
N ILE A 85 -14.81 -3.06 -1.30
CA ILE A 85 -14.99 -2.01 -2.32
C ILE A 85 -16.45 -1.82 -2.74
N ASN A 86 -17.39 -2.28 -1.94
CA ASN A 86 -18.81 -2.08 -2.19
C ASN A 86 -19.24 -0.64 -1.85
N HIS A 87 -18.89 0.30 -2.74
CA HIS A 87 -19.22 1.72 -2.63
C HIS A 87 -19.08 2.38 -4.01
N ASP A 88 -19.95 3.34 -4.34
CA ASP A 88 -20.05 3.99 -5.65
C ASP A 88 -18.74 4.66 -6.13
N ILE A 89 -17.89 5.08 -5.20
CA ILE A 89 -16.61 5.70 -5.54
C ILE A 89 -15.72 4.77 -6.37
N PHE A 90 -15.84 3.45 -6.17
CA PHE A 90 -15.06 2.45 -6.91
C PHE A 90 -15.62 2.19 -8.31
N GLU A 91 -16.78 2.74 -8.67
CA GLU A 91 -17.28 2.71 -10.06
C GLU A 91 -16.45 3.59 -11.00
N LYS A 92 -15.69 4.53 -10.44
CA LYS A 92 -14.77 5.42 -11.17
C LYS A 92 -13.41 4.78 -11.48
N HIS A 93 -13.22 3.49 -11.17
CA HIS A 93 -12.00 2.78 -11.53
C HIS A 93 -11.80 2.71 -13.04
N HIS A 94 -10.54 2.50 -13.44
CA HIS A 94 -10.17 2.31 -14.85
C HIS A 94 -10.98 1.14 -15.48
N PRO A 95 -11.46 1.25 -16.73
CA PRO A 95 -12.30 0.24 -17.37
C PRO A 95 -11.65 -1.16 -17.51
N ASN A 96 -10.32 -1.25 -17.42
CA ASN A 96 -9.58 -2.52 -17.41
C ASN A 96 -9.53 -3.18 -16.01
N VAL A 97 -10.24 -2.62 -15.01
CA VAL A 97 -10.32 -3.20 -13.66
C VAL A 97 -11.65 -3.94 -13.50
N THR A 98 -11.57 -5.26 -13.33
CA THR A 98 -12.70 -6.09 -12.85
C THR A 98 -12.69 -6.10 -11.33
N LYS A 99 -13.84 -6.12 -10.68
CA LYS A 99 -13.97 -6.00 -9.22
C LYS A 99 -14.57 -7.26 -8.61
N ILE A 100 -13.96 -7.76 -7.53
CA ILE A 100 -14.51 -8.77 -6.63
C ILE A 100 -14.63 -8.11 -5.25
N SER A 101 -15.85 -7.74 -4.87
CA SER A 101 -16.11 -7.10 -3.58
C SER A 101 -16.60 -8.11 -2.56
N TYR A 102 -16.02 -8.08 -1.36
CA TYR A 102 -16.47 -8.91 -0.24
C TYR A 102 -16.94 -8.09 0.98
N GLY A 103 -17.07 -6.77 0.84
CA GLY A 103 -17.55 -5.90 1.91
C GLY A 103 -17.51 -4.43 1.57
N VAL A 104 -17.96 -3.60 2.51
CA VAL A 104 -17.86 -2.15 2.41
C VAL A 104 -16.44 -1.67 2.76
N PRO A 105 -15.97 -0.56 2.17
CA PRO A 105 -14.63 -0.03 2.45
C PRO A 105 -14.51 0.50 3.88
N GLY A 106 -13.28 0.60 4.35
CA GLY A 106 -12.95 1.42 5.51
C GLY A 106 -13.19 2.90 5.22
N ASP A 107 -13.49 3.68 6.26
CA ASP A 107 -13.69 5.12 6.15
C ASP A 107 -12.47 5.84 6.74
N THR A 108 -11.90 6.79 5.99
CA THR A 108 -10.73 7.54 6.42
C THR A 108 -11.00 9.04 6.41
N ILE A 109 -10.74 9.70 7.53
CA ILE A 109 -10.63 11.15 7.61
C ILE A 109 -9.15 11.51 7.53
N ALA A 110 -8.74 12.13 6.43
CA ALA A 110 -7.38 12.63 6.24
C ALA A 110 -7.35 14.13 6.58
N LEU A 111 -6.86 14.46 7.76
CA LEU A 111 -6.61 15.84 8.17
C LEU A 111 -5.37 16.36 7.45
N GLU A 112 -5.53 17.34 6.57
CA GLU A 112 -4.46 17.86 5.72
C GLU A 112 -3.92 19.18 6.30
N PHE A 113 -2.58 19.26 6.42
CA PHE A 113 -1.81 20.42 6.88
C PHE A 113 -0.71 20.72 5.85
N ASP A 114 -0.12 21.92 5.95
CA ASP A 114 0.94 22.33 5.02
C ASP A 114 2.26 21.56 5.26
N ASP A 115 2.45 21.03 6.48
CA ASP A 115 3.63 20.23 6.87
C ASP A 115 3.38 18.71 6.90
N GLY A 116 2.18 18.23 6.54
CA GLY A 116 1.85 16.82 6.55
C GLY A 116 0.37 16.53 6.68
N LYS A 117 0.06 15.26 7.03
CA LYS A 117 -1.33 14.81 7.22
C LYS A 117 -1.44 13.82 8.37
N ILE A 118 -2.64 13.76 8.95
CA ILE A 118 -3.03 12.76 9.95
C ILE A 118 -4.17 11.93 9.35
N MET A 119 -3.95 10.61 9.24
CA MET A 119 -4.97 9.67 8.76
C MET A 119 -5.69 9.04 9.96
N MET A 120 -7.00 9.18 9.99
CA MET A 120 -7.88 8.61 11.03
C MET A 120 -8.84 7.65 10.34
N ALA A 121 -8.58 6.35 10.46
CA ALA A 121 -9.34 5.32 9.79
C ALA A 121 -10.28 4.59 10.74
N ASP A 122 -11.53 4.43 10.32
CA ASP A 122 -12.46 3.44 10.87
C ASP A 122 -12.44 2.20 9.96
N THR A 123 -12.05 1.08 10.54
CA THR A 123 -11.92 -0.20 9.84
C THR A 123 -12.89 -1.27 10.39
N SER A 124 -13.89 -0.87 11.16
CA SER A 124 -14.78 -1.80 11.86
C SER A 124 -15.53 -2.72 10.90
N ASP A 125 -16.16 -2.17 9.87
CA ASP A 125 -16.89 -2.94 8.86
C ASP A 125 -15.96 -3.79 8.00
N MET A 126 -14.78 -3.27 7.66
CA MET A 126 -13.76 -4.00 6.93
C MET A 126 -13.26 -5.22 7.74
N CYS A 127 -13.05 -5.06 9.05
CA CYS A 127 -12.68 -6.16 9.94
C CYS A 127 -13.72 -7.28 9.93
N MET A 128 -15.01 -6.93 10.02
CA MET A 128 -16.09 -7.91 9.94
C MET A 128 -16.12 -8.61 8.58
N ALA A 129 -15.94 -7.88 7.50
CA ALA A 129 -15.92 -8.42 6.15
C ALA A 129 -14.75 -9.41 5.93
N VAL A 130 -13.53 -9.07 6.39
CA VAL A 130 -12.35 -9.96 6.27
C VAL A 130 -12.54 -11.23 7.08
N LYS A 131 -13.14 -11.17 8.28
CA LYS A 131 -13.50 -12.37 9.05
C LYS A 131 -14.54 -13.23 8.34
N ALA A 132 -15.56 -12.60 7.77
CA ALA A 132 -16.63 -13.30 7.10
C ALA A 132 -16.18 -13.98 5.80
N VAL A 133 -15.31 -13.34 5.01
CA VAL A 133 -14.87 -13.86 3.71
C VAL A 133 -14.09 -15.15 3.85
N THR A 134 -13.24 -15.28 4.88
CA THR A 134 -12.47 -16.52 5.11
C THR A 134 -13.33 -17.73 5.39
N SER A 135 -14.55 -17.52 5.87
CA SER A 135 -15.55 -18.57 6.12
C SER A 135 -16.55 -18.74 4.95
N ASN A 136 -16.54 -17.83 3.96
CA ASN A 136 -17.45 -17.87 2.80
C ASN A 136 -16.79 -18.60 1.63
N SER A 137 -17.09 -19.89 1.48
CA SER A 137 -16.47 -20.75 0.45
C SER A 137 -16.72 -20.30 -0.99
N ALA A 138 -17.85 -19.63 -1.28
CA ALA A 138 -18.15 -19.15 -2.63
C ALA A 138 -17.28 -17.94 -2.99
N VAL A 139 -17.22 -16.93 -2.13
CA VAL A 139 -16.41 -15.73 -2.35
C VAL A 139 -14.92 -16.08 -2.31
N MET A 140 -14.47 -16.92 -1.38
CA MET A 140 -13.08 -17.40 -1.34
C MET A 140 -12.69 -18.16 -2.60
N ARG A 141 -13.60 -18.90 -3.23
CA ARG A 141 -13.34 -19.55 -4.52
C ARG A 141 -13.14 -18.51 -5.61
N GLU A 142 -14.03 -17.54 -5.73
CA GLU A 142 -13.91 -16.46 -6.72
C GLU A 142 -12.57 -15.68 -6.56
N ILE A 143 -12.20 -15.34 -5.32
CA ILE A 143 -10.91 -14.71 -5.01
C ILE A 143 -9.76 -15.61 -5.44
N THR A 144 -9.76 -16.87 -5.02
CA THR A 144 -8.65 -17.78 -5.34
C THR A 144 -8.55 -18.05 -6.84
N ASP A 145 -9.66 -18.18 -7.57
CA ASP A 145 -9.66 -18.38 -9.02
C ASP A 145 -9.06 -17.19 -9.76
N ALA A 146 -9.32 -15.95 -9.28
CA ALA A 146 -8.69 -14.75 -9.81
C ALA A 146 -7.16 -14.80 -9.64
N TYR A 147 -6.67 -15.11 -8.44
CA TYR A 147 -5.24 -15.24 -8.17
C TYR A 147 -4.59 -16.41 -8.92
N MET A 148 -5.31 -17.53 -9.04
CA MET A 148 -4.83 -18.71 -9.78
C MET A 148 -4.70 -18.47 -11.28
N SER A 149 -5.37 -17.47 -11.85
CA SER A 149 -5.30 -17.12 -13.27
C SER A 149 -4.40 -15.94 -13.60
N SER A 150 -3.72 -15.35 -12.60
CA SER A 150 -2.92 -14.15 -12.74
C SER A 150 -1.43 -14.43 -13.01
N ASP A 151 -0.80 -13.59 -13.85
CA ASP A 151 0.64 -13.57 -14.06
C ASP A 151 1.39 -12.86 -12.92
N LEU A 152 0.70 -11.87 -12.30
CA LEU A 152 1.19 -11.11 -11.14
C LEU A 152 0.12 -11.12 -10.03
N CYS A 153 0.52 -11.58 -8.85
CA CYS A 153 -0.30 -11.64 -7.64
C CYS A 153 0.17 -10.56 -6.65
N VAL A 154 -0.65 -9.52 -6.46
CA VAL A 154 -0.34 -8.41 -5.54
C VAL A 154 -1.11 -8.58 -4.24
N PHE A 155 -0.37 -8.61 -3.13
CA PHE A 155 -0.87 -8.67 -1.76
C PHE A 155 -0.57 -7.35 -1.08
N ALA A 156 -1.57 -6.50 -0.92
CA ALA A 156 -1.41 -5.14 -0.40
C ALA A 156 -2.04 -4.97 0.99
N ASN A 157 -1.41 -4.08 1.79
CA ASN A 157 -1.90 -3.62 3.08
C ASN A 157 -2.14 -4.72 4.13
N TRP A 158 -1.11 -5.55 4.34
CA TRP A 158 -1.15 -6.58 5.41
C TRP A 158 -1.44 -5.99 6.79
N SER A 159 -0.98 -4.78 7.03
CA SER A 159 -1.01 -4.15 8.36
C SER A 159 -2.37 -3.61 8.76
N CYS A 160 -3.29 -3.38 7.81
CA CYS A 160 -4.56 -2.70 8.09
C CYS A 160 -5.43 -3.43 9.13
N LEU A 161 -5.42 -4.77 9.11
CA LEU A 161 -6.20 -5.61 10.02
C LEU A 161 -5.40 -6.85 10.47
N PRO A 162 -5.53 -7.30 11.73
CA PRO A 162 -4.93 -8.56 12.19
C PRO A 162 -5.32 -9.76 11.33
N GLU A 163 -6.58 -9.84 10.93
CA GLU A 163 -7.18 -10.92 10.15
C GLU A 163 -6.61 -11.06 8.73
N MET A 164 -5.96 -10.01 8.22
CA MET A 164 -5.38 -10.01 6.88
C MET A 164 -4.33 -11.10 6.69
N HIS A 165 -3.61 -11.47 7.76
CA HIS A 165 -2.64 -12.56 7.73
C HIS A 165 -3.29 -13.89 7.32
N ALA A 166 -4.42 -14.26 7.93
CA ALA A 166 -5.11 -15.50 7.63
C ALA A 166 -5.68 -15.51 6.20
N LEU A 167 -6.17 -14.37 5.71
CA LEU A 167 -6.65 -14.23 4.34
C LEU A 167 -5.51 -14.41 3.33
N TRP A 168 -4.36 -13.77 3.55
CA TRP A 168 -3.17 -13.95 2.71
C TRP A 168 -2.71 -15.41 2.70
N GLU A 169 -2.62 -16.05 3.88
CA GLU A 169 -2.21 -17.45 4.00
C GLU A 169 -3.13 -18.39 3.21
N ALA A 170 -4.46 -18.18 3.31
CA ALA A 170 -5.45 -18.99 2.61
C ALA A 170 -5.25 -18.92 1.08
N VAL A 171 -5.08 -17.71 0.52
CA VAL A 171 -4.87 -17.50 -0.91
C VAL A 171 -3.50 -18.02 -1.36
N LEU A 172 -2.44 -17.71 -0.62
CA LEU A 172 -1.08 -18.17 -0.94
C LEU A 172 -0.96 -19.69 -0.90
N THR A 173 -1.71 -20.36 -0.02
CA THR A 173 -1.76 -21.83 0.03
C THR A 173 -2.30 -22.42 -1.27
N LYS A 174 -3.20 -21.72 -1.96
CA LYS A 174 -3.67 -22.13 -3.29
C LYS A 174 -2.66 -21.80 -4.38
N ILE A 175 -2.08 -20.61 -4.36
CA ILE A 175 -1.06 -20.21 -5.34
C ILE A 175 0.12 -21.20 -5.34
N LYS A 176 0.53 -21.71 -4.18
CA LYS A 176 1.60 -22.73 -4.07
C LYS A 176 1.30 -24.05 -4.80
N GLN A 177 0.07 -24.30 -5.21
CA GLN A 177 -0.33 -25.49 -5.98
C GLN A 177 -0.19 -25.27 -7.50
N ARG A 178 0.18 -24.06 -7.95
CA ARG A 178 0.38 -23.76 -9.37
C ARG A 178 1.68 -24.37 -9.86
N GLU A 179 1.65 -24.90 -11.10
CA GLU A 179 2.84 -25.39 -11.81
C GLU A 179 3.59 -24.25 -12.51
N ASP A 180 2.87 -23.22 -12.97
CA ASP A 180 3.46 -21.98 -13.49
C ASP A 180 3.73 -21.03 -12.31
N ASN A 181 4.89 -20.45 -12.24
CA ASN A 181 5.30 -19.58 -11.15
C ASN A 181 4.91 -18.13 -11.43
N PRO A 182 3.75 -17.62 -10.93
CA PRO A 182 3.43 -16.21 -11.03
C PRO A 182 4.42 -15.38 -10.21
N ILE A 183 4.58 -14.11 -10.58
CA ILE A 183 5.27 -13.15 -9.72
C ILE A 183 4.36 -12.80 -8.56
N ILE A 184 4.92 -12.77 -7.35
CA ILE A 184 4.23 -12.36 -6.13
C ILE A 184 4.83 -11.04 -5.65
N PHE A 185 4.00 -10.04 -5.48
CA PHE A 185 4.38 -8.75 -4.89
C PHE A 185 3.62 -8.51 -3.60
N MET A 186 4.32 -8.14 -2.54
CA MET A 186 3.76 -7.86 -1.22
C MET A 186 4.08 -6.45 -0.78
N ASP A 187 3.05 -5.70 -0.36
CA ASP A 187 3.15 -4.40 0.29
C ASP A 187 2.51 -4.50 1.68
N LEU A 188 3.28 -4.21 2.71
CA LEU A 188 2.83 -4.37 4.10
C LEU A 188 2.06 -3.15 4.61
N ALA A 189 2.22 -1.99 3.96
CA ALA A 189 1.85 -0.67 4.47
C ALA A 189 2.47 -0.37 5.85
N ASP A 190 2.00 0.62 6.60
CA ASP A 190 2.57 0.96 7.92
C ASP A 190 2.21 -0.08 8.97
N PHE A 191 3.12 -1.00 9.25
CA PHE A 191 2.98 -2.04 10.27
C PHE A 191 3.54 -1.66 11.65
N THR A 192 3.65 -0.39 11.97
CA THR A 192 4.14 0.10 13.27
C THR A 192 3.37 -0.53 14.44
N LYS A 193 2.05 -0.69 14.30
CA LYS A 193 1.15 -1.26 15.31
C LYS A 193 1.22 -2.79 15.43
N ARG A 194 1.82 -3.50 14.47
CA ARG A 194 1.94 -4.96 14.51
C ARG A 194 3.01 -5.40 15.51
N SER A 195 2.76 -6.49 16.21
CA SER A 195 3.72 -7.06 17.13
C SER A 195 4.92 -7.68 16.41
N ASN A 196 6.03 -7.88 17.13
CA ASN A 196 7.18 -8.60 16.58
C ASN A 196 6.82 -10.07 16.25
N ASN A 197 5.85 -10.65 16.96
CA ASN A 197 5.38 -12.01 16.68
C ASN A 197 4.61 -12.08 15.37
N ASP A 198 3.72 -11.11 15.09
CA ASP A 198 3.00 -11.03 13.82
C ASP A 198 3.98 -10.91 12.64
N VAL A 199 5.03 -10.08 12.79
CA VAL A 199 6.07 -9.93 11.78
C VAL A 199 6.84 -11.24 11.56
N LYS A 200 7.14 -12.00 12.62
CA LYS A 200 7.79 -13.32 12.50
C LYS A 200 6.89 -14.33 11.77
N GLN A 201 5.59 -14.31 12.04
CA GLN A 201 4.62 -15.15 11.34
C GLN A 201 4.55 -14.79 9.83
N LEU A 202 4.51 -13.48 9.51
CA LEU A 202 4.56 -13.01 8.14
C LEU A 202 5.84 -13.47 7.42
N VAL A 203 7.00 -13.36 8.04
CA VAL A 203 8.26 -13.85 7.49
C VAL A 203 8.22 -15.37 7.28
N GLY A 204 7.59 -16.12 8.17
CA GLY A 204 7.33 -17.55 7.97
C GLY A 204 6.48 -17.84 6.74
N LEU A 205 5.44 -17.02 6.51
CA LEU A 205 4.59 -17.12 5.34
C LEU A 205 5.37 -16.79 4.06
N ILE A 206 6.17 -15.72 4.06
CA ILE A 206 7.03 -15.37 2.91
C ILE A 206 8.02 -16.49 2.60
N LYS A 207 8.67 -17.07 3.60
CA LYS A 207 9.59 -18.21 3.42
C LYS A 207 8.92 -19.43 2.77
N SER A 208 7.65 -19.63 3.04
CA SER A 208 6.89 -20.74 2.44
C SER A 208 6.68 -20.61 0.94
N LEU A 209 7.03 -19.44 0.36
CA LEU A 209 6.98 -19.15 -1.07
C LEU A 209 8.32 -19.40 -1.79
N ALA A 210 9.23 -20.12 -1.14
CA ALA A 210 10.49 -20.52 -1.79
C ALA A 210 10.20 -21.21 -3.13
N GLY A 211 10.86 -20.73 -4.20
CA GLY A 211 10.60 -21.17 -5.57
C GLY A 211 9.76 -20.22 -6.42
N PHE A 212 9.03 -19.27 -5.78
CA PHE A 212 8.34 -18.20 -6.49
C PHE A 212 9.20 -16.94 -6.56
N GLU A 213 9.11 -16.19 -7.65
CA GLU A 213 9.70 -14.86 -7.75
C GLU A 213 8.87 -13.90 -6.90
N THR A 214 9.28 -13.72 -5.64
CA THR A 214 8.57 -12.92 -4.63
C THR A 214 9.32 -11.63 -4.36
N TYR A 215 8.59 -10.51 -4.36
CA TYR A 215 9.08 -9.17 -4.03
C TYR A 215 8.36 -8.63 -2.81
N LEU A 216 9.12 -8.02 -1.91
CA LEU A 216 8.61 -7.22 -0.80
C LEU A 216 8.90 -5.75 -1.09
N GLY A 217 7.83 -4.98 -1.33
CA GLY A 217 7.88 -3.53 -1.50
C GLY A 217 7.76 -2.82 -0.16
N LEU A 218 8.71 -1.93 0.14
CA LEU A 218 8.78 -1.21 1.41
C LEU A 218 9.22 0.24 1.16
N ASN A 219 8.77 1.18 1.99
CA ASN A 219 9.44 2.46 2.07
C ASN A 219 10.66 2.41 3.00
N GLU A 220 11.47 3.47 3.02
CA GLU A 220 12.67 3.57 3.85
C GLU A 220 12.38 3.30 5.33
N LYS A 221 11.34 3.96 5.90
CA LYS A 221 10.94 3.78 7.31
C LYS A 221 10.52 2.33 7.60
N GLU A 222 9.76 1.73 6.71
CA GLU A 222 9.30 0.35 6.83
C GLU A 222 10.46 -0.66 6.73
N THR A 223 11.43 -0.41 5.86
CA THR A 223 12.64 -1.24 5.73
C THR A 223 13.43 -1.28 7.03
N LEU A 224 13.68 -0.12 7.62
CA LEU A 224 14.38 -0.01 8.91
C LEU A 224 13.55 -0.60 10.07
N LEU A 225 12.24 -0.36 10.08
CA LEU A 225 11.32 -0.89 11.08
C LEU A 225 11.24 -2.42 11.04
N LEU A 226 11.15 -3.01 9.84
CA LEU A 226 11.09 -4.46 9.67
C LEU A 226 12.35 -5.11 10.24
N THR A 227 13.50 -4.57 9.89
CA THR A 227 14.79 -5.04 10.40
C THR A 227 14.85 -5.00 11.93
N LYS A 228 14.39 -3.90 12.52
CA LYS A 228 14.32 -3.75 13.99
C LYS A 228 13.38 -4.78 14.63
N LYS A 229 12.18 -4.98 14.06
CA LYS A 229 11.20 -5.96 14.56
C LYS A 229 11.71 -7.41 14.43
N LEU A 230 12.61 -7.67 13.48
CA LEU A 230 13.29 -8.96 13.29
C LEU A 230 14.52 -9.15 14.19
N GLY A 231 14.84 -8.17 15.05
CA GLY A 231 15.90 -8.27 16.05
C GLY A 231 17.27 -7.77 15.60
N SER A 232 17.35 -7.02 14.50
CA SER A 232 18.59 -6.40 14.02
C SER A 232 18.35 -4.92 13.71
N ALA A 233 18.89 -4.03 14.54
CA ALA A 233 18.87 -2.60 14.24
C ALA A 233 19.91 -2.29 13.13
N LYS A 234 19.44 -1.64 12.07
CA LYS A 234 20.25 -1.14 10.97
C LYS A 234 19.87 0.32 10.71
N ASP A 235 20.86 1.16 10.49
CA ASP A 235 20.66 2.58 10.17
C ASP A 235 20.79 2.84 8.65
N ASP A 236 21.47 1.94 7.93
CA ASP A 236 21.59 1.98 6.48
C ASP A 236 20.53 1.09 5.81
N VAL A 237 19.81 1.66 4.85
CA VAL A 237 18.71 1.00 4.14
C VAL A 237 19.18 -0.17 3.27
N GLN A 238 20.38 -0.09 2.69
CA GLN A 238 20.92 -1.19 1.87
C GLN A 238 21.30 -2.38 2.74
N GLU A 239 21.91 -2.13 3.91
CA GLU A 239 22.18 -3.18 4.89
C GLU A 239 20.87 -3.79 5.43
N ALA A 240 19.86 -2.94 5.71
CA ALA A 240 18.55 -3.37 6.18
C ALA A 240 17.85 -4.25 5.13
N ALA A 241 17.80 -3.84 3.88
CA ALA A 241 17.22 -4.62 2.78
C ALA A 241 17.94 -5.98 2.62
N SER A 242 19.27 -6.00 2.68
CA SER A 242 20.07 -7.24 2.63
C SER A 242 19.78 -8.16 3.82
N TYR A 243 19.59 -7.61 5.01
CA TYR A 243 19.20 -8.38 6.20
C TYR A 243 17.80 -8.98 6.05
N ILE A 244 16.85 -8.20 5.51
CA ILE A 244 15.48 -8.69 5.23
C ILE A 244 15.53 -9.83 4.22
N TYR A 245 16.26 -9.68 3.11
CA TYR A 245 16.44 -10.75 2.14
C TYR A 245 16.95 -12.04 2.80
N LYS A 246 18.04 -11.97 3.55
CA LYS A 246 18.63 -13.13 4.26
C LYS A 246 17.65 -13.77 5.25
N THR A 247 16.79 -12.96 5.85
CA THR A 247 15.85 -13.41 6.88
C THR A 247 14.54 -13.93 6.31
N ALA A 248 13.99 -13.30 5.25
CA ALA A 248 12.70 -13.64 4.66
C ALA A 248 12.80 -14.51 3.40
N GLY A 249 13.93 -14.50 2.69
CA GLY A 249 14.14 -15.30 1.49
C GLY A 249 13.40 -14.78 0.26
N CYS A 250 13.09 -13.47 0.21
CA CYS A 250 12.42 -12.83 -0.92
C CYS A 250 13.19 -11.59 -1.38
N ASN A 251 13.01 -11.19 -2.64
CA ASN A 251 13.58 -9.96 -3.17
C ASN A 251 13.00 -8.74 -2.45
N VAL A 252 13.82 -7.73 -2.21
CA VAL A 252 13.40 -6.51 -1.53
C VAL A 252 13.59 -5.33 -2.46
N ILE A 253 12.52 -4.54 -2.63
CA ILE A 253 12.56 -3.24 -3.30
C ILE A 253 12.12 -2.16 -2.30
N THR A 254 13.00 -1.21 -2.03
CA THR A 254 12.74 -0.09 -1.12
C THR A 254 12.70 1.20 -1.89
N HIS A 255 11.68 2.01 -1.66
CA HIS A 255 11.60 3.38 -2.18
C HIS A 255 11.76 4.41 -1.06
N ALA A 256 12.45 5.49 -1.37
CA ALA A 256 12.63 6.67 -0.52
C ALA A 256 12.39 7.95 -1.34
N ILE A 257 12.35 9.10 -0.68
CA ILE A 257 12.09 10.39 -1.37
C ILE A 257 13.15 10.69 -2.45
N GLY A 258 14.41 10.33 -2.25
CA GLY A 258 15.51 10.68 -3.15
C GLY A 258 16.22 9.50 -3.80
N TYR A 259 15.77 8.28 -3.56
CA TYR A 259 16.42 7.08 -4.11
C TYR A 259 15.53 5.83 -3.98
N SER A 260 15.95 4.77 -4.66
CA SER A 260 15.43 3.42 -4.42
C SER A 260 16.57 2.42 -4.22
N VAL A 261 16.30 1.30 -3.56
CA VAL A 261 17.23 0.21 -3.29
C VAL A 261 16.59 -1.12 -3.66
N TYR A 262 17.32 -1.98 -4.34
CA TYR A 262 16.91 -3.35 -4.66
C TYR A 262 17.95 -4.35 -4.19
N THR A 263 17.51 -5.51 -3.71
CA THR A 263 18.38 -6.68 -3.51
C THR A 263 17.64 -8.00 -3.74
N ASP A 264 18.35 -8.96 -4.35
CA ASP A 264 17.97 -10.37 -4.50
C ASP A 264 19.00 -11.30 -3.83
N GLY A 265 19.83 -10.73 -2.96
CA GLY A 265 20.90 -11.43 -2.24
C GLY A 265 22.18 -11.64 -3.03
N SER A 266 22.12 -11.75 -4.36
CA SER A 266 23.30 -11.78 -5.24
C SER A 266 23.66 -10.39 -5.76
N THR A 267 22.64 -9.59 -6.01
CA THR A 267 22.74 -8.24 -6.55
C THR A 267 22.20 -7.24 -5.53
N GLN A 268 22.90 -6.12 -5.36
CA GLN A 268 22.41 -5.00 -4.61
C GLN A 268 22.57 -3.73 -5.45
N LEU A 269 21.47 -3.01 -5.66
CA LEU A 269 21.40 -1.81 -6.47
C LEU A 269 20.86 -0.65 -5.65
N LYS A 270 21.42 0.54 -5.90
CA LYS A 270 20.85 1.81 -5.44
C LYS A 270 20.71 2.73 -6.64
N ARG A 271 19.57 3.39 -6.75
CA ARG A 271 19.31 4.35 -7.82
C ARG A 271 18.76 5.64 -7.26
N ASP A 272 19.42 6.76 -7.55
CA ASP A 272 18.94 8.09 -7.18
C ASP A 272 17.64 8.41 -7.94
N ALA A 273 16.76 9.14 -7.27
CA ALA A 273 15.48 9.60 -7.77
C ALA A 273 15.39 11.13 -7.74
N LYS A 274 14.59 11.69 -8.64
CA LYS A 274 14.29 13.13 -8.61
C LYS A 274 13.40 13.44 -7.41
N VAL A 275 13.69 14.55 -6.74
CA VAL A 275 12.90 15.03 -5.61
C VAL A 275 12.03 16.21 -6.05
N ALA A 276 10.72 16.10 -5.83
CA ALA A 276 9.80 17.20 -6.05
C ALA A 276 9.92 18.22 -4.90
N LYS A 277 10.29 19.46 -5.22
CA LYS A 277 10.40 20.53 -4.20
C LYS A 277 9.04 20.91 -3.61
N HIS A 278 7.99 20.85 -4.43
CA HIS A 278 6.62 21.15 -4.06
C HIS A 278 5.71 20.07 -4.65
N PRO A 279 5.48 18.95 -3.94
CA PRO A 279 4.61 17.90 -4.43
C PRO A 279 3.14 18.37 -4.42
N ASN A 280 2.41 18.13 -5.50
CA ASN A 280 0.98 18.39 -5.57
C ASN A 280 0.18 17.38 -4.74
N ILE A 281 0.69 16.14 -4.67
CA ILE A 281 0.11 15.04 -3.92
C ILE A 281 1.25 14.12 -3.45
N SER A 282 1.15 13.63 -2.22
CA SER A 282 2.13 12.67 -1.68
C SER A 282 1.50 11.30 -1.36
N THR A 283 0.19 11.26 -1.11
CA THR A 283 -0.54 10.02 -0.81
C THR A 283 -0.62 9.17 -2.07
N GLY A 284 -0.27 7.88 -1.94
CA GLY A 284 -0.25 6.96 -3.07
C GLY A 284 1.05 6.97 -3.89
N ALA A 285 2.04 7.81 -3.55
CA ALA A 285 3.32 7.82 -4.26
C ALA A 285 4.04 6.47 -4.18
N GLY A 286 4.03 5.83 -3.01
CA GLY A 286 4.57 4.48 -2.81
C GLY A 286 3.85 3.42 -3.63
N ASP A 287 2.50 3.44 -3.62
CA ASP A 287 1.69 2.51 -4.41
C ASP A 287 1.95 2.67 -5.92
N ASN A 288 2.12 3.91 -6.38
CA ASN A 288 2.47 4.20 -7.77
C ASN A 288 3.89 3.72 -8.11
N PHE A 289 4.87 3.89 -7.21
CA PHE A 289 6.21 3.33 -7.38
C PHE A 289 6.15 1.81 -7.48
N ASN A 290 5.48 1.15 -6.53
CA ASN A 290 5.34 -0.31 -6.47
C ASN A 290 4.64 -0.86 -7.73
N SER A 291 3.59 -0.19 -8.18
CA SER A 291 2.87 -0.57 -9.41
C SER A 291 3.75 -0.44 -10.66
N ALA A 292 4.49 0.66 -10.78
CA ALA A 292 5.40 0.87 -11.90
C ALA A 292 6.58 -0.11 -11.89
N TRP A 293 7.11 -0.43 -10.71
CA TRP A 293 8.10 -1.50 -10.53
C TRP A 293 7.55 -2.85 -11.03
N CYS A 294 6.38 -3.26 -10.54
CA CYS A 294 5.73 -4.51 -10.96
C CYS A 294 5.52 -4.55 -12.47
N TYR A 295 5.00 -3.47 -13.06
CA TYR A 295 4.81 -3.36 -14.49
C TYR A 295 6.12 -3.54 -15.27
N ALA A 296 7.19 -2.85 -14.87
CA ALA A 296 8.48 -2.92 -15.53
C ALA A 296 9.08 -4.34 -15.48
N ILE A 297 8.97 -5.02 -14.33
CA ILE A 297 9.38 -6.43 -14.18
C ILE A 297 8.57 -7.33 -15.11
N MET A 298 7.24 -7.17 -15.18
CA MET A 298 6.37 -7.95 -16.07
C MET A 298 6.67 -7.71 -17.55
N GLN A 299 7.16 -6.52 -17.92
CA GLN A 299 7.62 -6.20 -19.28
C GLN A 299 9.02 -6.70 -19.59
N GLY A 300 9.72 -7.34 -18.63
CA GLY A 300 11.05 -7.89 -18.78
C GLY A 300 12.19 -6.87 -18.71
N PHE A 301 11.97 -5.71 -18.06
CA PHE A 301 13.06 -4.76 -17.82
C PHE A 301 14.08 -5.37 -16.86
N ASP A 302 15.35 -5.07 -17.08
CA ASP A 302 16.37 -5.34 -16.06
C ASP A 302 16.07 -4.51 -14.79
N LYS A 303 16.60 -4.97 -13.65
CA LYS A 303 16.26 -4.37 -12.34
C LYS A 303 16.61 -2.89 -12.26
N LEU A 304 17.71 -2.47 -12.89
CA LEU A 304 18.12 -1.06 -12.88
C LEU A 304 17.15 -0.16 -13.66
N LYS A 305 16.76 -0.60 -14.86
CA LYS A 305 15.75 0.10 -15.68
C LYS A 305 14.38 0.10 -15.01
N ALA A 306 14.02 -0.99 -14.35
CA ALA A 306 12.76 -1.06 -13.59
C ALA A 306 12.73 -0.05 -12.44
N MET A 307 13.85 0.11 -11.70
CA MET A 307 14.00 1.14 -10.67
C MET A 307 13.89 2.57 -11.26
N GLU A 308 14.58 2.83 -12.38
CA GLU A 308 14.50 4.12 -13.08
C GLU A 308 13.07 4.46 -13.51
N PHE A 309 12.38 3.49 -14.11
CA PHE A 309 10.99 3.64 -14.53
C PHE A 309 10.08 3.93 -13.34
N ALA A 310 10.19 3.16 -12.26
CA ALA A 310 9.37 3.32 -11.06
C ALA A 310 9.63 4.67 -10.36
N ASN A 311 10.90 5.09 -10.24
CA ASN A 311 11.28 6.39 -9.70
C ASN A 311 10.71 7.55 -10.52
N GLN A 312 10.81 7.48 -11.85
CA GLN A 312 10.28 8.53 -12.74
C GLN A 312 8.75 8.58 -12.69
N PHE A 313 8.09 7.42 -12.65
CA PHE A 313 6.64 7.33 -12.57
C PHE A 313 6.09 7.95 -11.27
N ALA A 314 6.69 7.60 -10.13
CA ALA A 314 6.34 8.18 -8.83
C ALA A 314 6.58 9.70 -8.80
N TYR A 315 7.70 10.18 -9.39
CA TYR A 315 7.96 11.60 -9.53
C TYR A 315 6.91 12.32 -10.37
N ASP A 316 6.51 11.75 -11.50
CA ASP A 316 5.49 12.34 -12.38
C ASP A 316 4.11 12.38 -11.70
N PHE A 317 3.78 11.33 -10.93
CA PHE A 317 2.58 11.30 -10.09
C PHE A 317 2.57 12.43 -9.05
N VAL A 318 3.62 12.56 -8.24
CA VAL A 318 3.65 13.58 -7.17
C VAL A 318 3.73 15.01 -7.70
N THR A 319 4.18 15.21 -8.94
CA THR A 319 4.25 16.54 -9.60
C THR A 319 3.00 16.86 -10.43
N GLY A 320 2.02 15.97 -10.48
CA GLY A 320 0.78 16.17 -11.24
C GLY A 320 0.99 16.17 -12.76
N LYS A 321 2.01 15.51 -13.26
CA LYS A 321 2.25 15.28 -14.69
C LYS A 321 1.52 14.04 -15.21
N LYS A 322 0.89 13.36 -14.29
CA LYS A 322 0.00 12.23 -14.51
C LYS A 322 -1.31 12.44 -13.80
#